data_f75ad871e6bf4cfd336a5b3be8544f5b
#
_entry.id   f75ad871e6bf4cfd336a5b3be8544f5b
#
_cell.length_a   1.000
_cell.length_b   1.000
_cell.length_c   1.000
_cell.angle_alpha   90.00
_cell.angle_beta   90.00
_cell.angle_gamma   90.00
#
_symmetry.space_group_name_H-M   'P 1'
#
loop_
_entity.id
_entity.type
_entity.pdbx_description
1 polymer ?
#
loop_
_entity_poly.entity_id
_entity_poly.type
_entity_poly.pdbx_seq_one_letter_code
_entity_poly.pdbx_strand_id
1 'polypeptide(L)'
;MSDEDRATASASGSAKGAAKGAAKGAEGSVPGVGSPTGAIARGMATVFRQIFRRDVTEEYPKEIEPPPPRSHIGRHLLNRHDNGLEKCIGCELCAFACPADAIWVEGEDNDPEHPVSPGERFAKDYQINYLRCIMCGLCVEACPTRALTLTSAYEMSFTSREEAILTKEQLLEPPLPLGTAPGTEEG
;
A
#
# COMPACT_ATOMS: atom_id res chain seq x y z
N MET A 1 -8.53 -49.10 -1.63
CA MET A 1 -9.40 -48.51 -0.58
C MET A 1 -9.57 -47.05 -0.98
N SER A 2 -10.35 -46.81 -1.88
CA SER A 2 -11.81 -46.68 -2.20
C SER A 2 -12.26 -45.28 -1.87
N ASP A 3 -12.34 -44.47 -2.95
CA ASP A 3 -12.98 -43.16 -3.11
C ASP A 3 -14.51 -43.22 -2.89
N GLU A 4 -15.02 -43.42 -1.71
CA GLU A 4 -16.47 -43.42 -1.49
C GLU A 4 -16.88 -42.97 -0.08
N ASP A 5 -16.48 -41.81 0.36
CA ASP A 5 -17.09 -41.20 1.57
C ASP A 5 -17.02 -39.68 1.60
N ARG A 6 -17.39 -39.03 0.48
CA ARG A 6 -17.56 -37.57 0.46
C ARG A 6 -18.82 -37.14 -0.28
N ALA A 7 -19.92 -37.63 0.18
CA ALA A 7 -21.21 -37.14 -0.27
C ALA A 7 -22.15 -36.95 0.92
N THR A 8 -22.92 -35.87 0.82
CA THR A 8 -24.12 -35.54 1.57
C THR A 8 -23.96 -34.89 2.97
N ALA A 9 -23.87 -33.57 2.94
CA ALA A 9 -24.55 -32.75 3.93
C ALA A 9 -25.23 -31.57 3.21
N SER A 10 -26.37 -31.81 2.64
CA SER A 10 -27.29 -30.78 2.19
C SER A 10 -28.08 -30.26 3.39
N ALA A 11 -27.80 -29.05 3.84
CA ALA A 11 -28.63 -28.34 4.79
C ALA A 11 -29.64 -27.48 4.04
N SER A 12 -30.85 -27.98 3.94
CA SER A 12 -32.03 -27.27 3.52
C SER A 12 -32.48 -26.30 4.65
N GLY A 13 -32.09 -25.03 4.52
CA GLY A 13 -32.59 -23.92 5.35
C GLY A 13 -33.70 -23.18 4.62
N SER A 14 -34.94 -23.55 4.88
CA SER A 14 -36.15 -22.88 4.43
C SER A 14 -36.26 -21.48 5.01
N ALA A 15 -36.04 -20.45 4.19
CA ALA A 15 -36.37 -19.06 4.53
C ALA A 15 -37.81 -18.77 4.02
N LYS A 16 -38.80 -19.05 4.83
CA LYS A 16 -40.15 -18.47 4.72
C LYS A 16 -40.26 -17.29 5.66
N GLY A 17 -40.50 -16.10 5.11
CA GLY A 17 -40.75 -14.92 5.93
C GLY A 17 -40.64 -13.61 5.14
N ALA A 18 -41.26 -13.53 3.97
CA ALA A 18 -41.50 -12.27 3.29
C ALA A 18 -42.62 -11.51 4.00
N ALA A 19 -42.29 -10.68 4.97
CA ALA A 19 -43.23 -9.71 5.51
C ALA A 19 -43.42 -8.57 4.51
N LYS A 20 -44.62 -8.54 3.88
CA LYS A 20 -45.15 -7.37 3.21
C LYS A 20 -45.39 -6.26 4.23
N GLY A 21 -44.42 -5.43 4.47
CA GLY A 21 -44.59 -4.14 5.13
C GLY A 21 -44.79 -3.06 4.10
N ALA A 22 -46.06 -2.72 3.84
CA ALA A 22 -46.39 -1.51 3.11
C ALA A 22 -45.82 -0.31 3.89
N ALA A 23 -44.79 0.32 3.37
CA ALA A 23 -44.31 1.58 3.89
C ALA A 23 -45.39 2.64 3.60
N LYS A 24 -46.25 2.90 4.59
CA LYS A 24 -46.99 4.15 4.67
C LYS A 24 -45.95 5.25 4.76
N GLY A 25 -46.00 6.19 3.81
CA GLY A 25 -45.21 7.41 3.82
C GLY A 25 -45.38 8.11 5.17
N ALA A 26 -44.42 7.92 6.04
CA ALA A 26 -44.24 8.76 7.18
C ALA A 26 -43.63 10.07 6.65
N GLU A 27 -44.48 11.06 6.42
CA GLU A 27 -44.09 12.47 6.42
C GLU A 27 -43.56 12.77 7.84
N GLY A 28 -42.36 12.28 8.12
CA GLY A 28 -41.64 12.59 9.34
C GLY A 28 -41.15 14.02 9.23
N SER A 29 -41.94 14.95 9.78
CA SER A 29 -41.46 16.29 10.08
C SER A 29 -40.24 16.14 10.98
N VAL A 30 -39.06 16.48 10.46
CA VAL A 30 -37.83 16.51 11.25
C VAL A 30 -38.04 17.51 12.39
N PRO A 31 -38.00 17.09 13.67
CA PRO A 31 -38.28 17.98 14.80
C PRO A 31 -37.21 19.08 14.79
N GLY A 32 -37.66 20.33 14.63
CA GLY A 32 -36.83 21.54 14.65
C GLY A 32 -36.60 22.22 13.32
N VAL A 33 -37.16 21.73 12.21
CA VAL A 33 -37.19 22.47 10.95
C VAL A 33 -38.40 23.41 10.98
N GLY A 34 -38.16 24.66 11.36
CA GLY A 34 -39.13 25.76 11.19
C GLY A 34 -39.57 25.92 9.74
N SER A 35 -40.32 26.97 9.42
CA SER A 35 -40.79 27.22 8.05
C SER A 35 -39.66 26.97 7.01
N PRO A 36 -39.96 26.55 5.79
CA PRO A 36 -38.95 26.27 4.74
C PRO A 36 -38.01 27.45 4.50
N THR A 37 -38.51 28.69 4.64
CA THR A 37 -37.69 29.90 4.57
C THR A 37 -36.68 30.00 5.72
N GLY A 38 -37.02 29.56 6.92
CA GLY A 38 -36.10 29.50 8.05
C GLY A 38 -35.01 28.42 7.89
N ALA A 39 -35.33 27.31 7.26
CA ALA A 39 -34.34 26.25 6.94
C ALA A 39 -33.31 26.75 5.92
N ILE A 40 -33.74 27.44 4.88
CA ILE A 40 -32.86 28.05 3.86
C ILE A 40 -31.97 29.12 4.51
N ALA A 41 -32.54 30.01 5.32
CA ALA A 41 -31.77 31.07 6.00
C ALA A 41 -30.67 30.45 6.93
N ARG A 42 -31.00 29.36 7.65
CA ARG A 42 -30.04 28.65 8.49
C ARG A 42 -28.93 27.99 7.67
N GLY A 43 -29.27 27.39 6.51
CA GLY A 43 -28.30 26.84 5.57
C GLY A 43 -27.33 27.91 5.07
N MET A 44 -27.87 29.02 4.61
CA MET A 44 -27.08 30.16 4.15
C MET A 44 -26.15 30.71 5.25
N ALA A 45 -26.65 30.88 6.46
CA ALA A 45 -25.86 31.34 7.60
C ALA A 45 -24.73 30.34 7.95
N THR A 46 -24.97 29.06 7.78
CA THR A 46 -23.93 28.03 7.99
C THR A 46 -22.81 28.15 6.97
N VAL A 47 -23.14 28.27 5.69
CA VAL A 47 -22.16 28.48 4.59
C VAL A 47 -21.42 29.80 4.78
N PHE A 48 -22.12 30.88 5.07
CA PHE A 48 -21.52 32.18 5.30
C PHE A 48 -20.49 32.15 6.45
N ARG A 49 -20.78 31.40 7.51
CA ARG A 49 -19.87 31.27 8.65
C ARG A 49 -18.60 30.47 8.30
N GLN A 50 -18.62 29.63 7.23
CA GLN A 50 -17.43 28.87 6.81
C GLN A 50 -16.41 29.80 6.10
N ILE A 51 -16.84 30.92 5.50
CA ILE A 51 -15.95 31.90 4.84
C ILE A 51 -14.92 32.47 5.84
N PHE A 52 -15.30 32.57 7.14
CA PHE A 52 -14.44 33.12 8.18
C PHE A 52 -13.68 32.03 8.95
N ARG A 53 -13.81 30.75 8.55
CA ARG A 53 -13.01 29.69 9.13
C ARG A 53 -11.61 29.73 8.54
N ARG A 54 -10.63 29.43 9.41
CA ARG A 54 -9.26 29.24 8.96
C ARG A 54 -9.20 28.02 8.05
N ASP A 55 -8.47 28.13 6.95
CA ASP A 55 -8.24 27.04 6.01
C ASP A 55 -7.48 25.90 6.70
N VAL A 56 -7.84 24.67 6.35
CA VAL A 56 -7.19 23.44 6.81
C VAL A 56 -6.43 22.80 5.62
N THR A 57 -6.18 23.59 4.59
CA THR A 57 -5.50 23.15 3.38
C THR A 57 -4.00 23.14 3.61
N GLU A 58 -3.35 22.06 3.23
CA GLU A 58 -1.89 21.95 3.16
C GLU A 58 -1.41 22.57 1.83
N GLU A 59 -0.42 23.45 1.90
CA GLU A 59 0.18 24.05 0.71
C GLU A 59 1.28 23.16 0.14
N TYR A 60 0.89 22.03 -0.47
CA TYR A 60 1.85 21.20 -1.18
C TYR A 60 2.46 21.96 -2.37
N PRO A 61 3.77 21.93 -2.63
CA PRO A 61 4.82 21.13 -1.96
C PRO A 61 5.54 21.83 -0.81
N LYS A 62 5.13 23.04 -0.42
CA LYS A 62 5.82 23.83 0.63
C LYS A 62 5.66 23.25 2.02
N GLU A 63 4.45 22.73 2.29
CA GLU A 63 4.11 22.08 3.56
C GLU A 63 3.79 20.62 3.25
N ILE A 64 4.64 19.69 3.71
CA ILE A 64 4.43 18.26 3.58
C ILE A 64 4.36 17.70 4.99
N GLU A 65 3.19 17.17 5.37
CA GLU A 65 3.08 16.41 6.61
C GLU A 65 3.72 15.03 6.41
N PRO A 66 4.71 14.66 7.25
CA PRO A 66 5.26 13.33 7.19
C PRO A 66 4.16 12.30 7.49
N PRO A 67 4.07 11.21 6.71
CA PRO A 67 3.05 10.19 6.95
C PRO A 67 3.24 9.59 8.35
N PRO A 68 2.14 9.22 9.03
CA PRO A 68 2.22 8.64 10.36
C PRO A 68 3.10 7.38 10.35
N PRO A 69 3.86 7.10 11.45
CA PRO A 69 4.85 6.01 11.49
C PRO A 69 4.31 4.61 11.15
N ARG A 70 3.00 4.40 11.23
CA ARG A 70 2.34 3.15 10.86
C ARG A 70 1.99 3.03 9.38
N SER A 71 2.12 4.10 8.61
CA SER A 71 1.81 4.14 7.16
C SER A 71 3.07 3.90 6.33
N HIS A 72 3.83 2.87 6.65
CA HIS A 72 4.96 2.43 5.82
C HIS A 72 4.41 1.74 4.55
N ILE A 73 3.81 2.50 3.65
CA ILE A 73 3.23 2.02 2.39
C ILE A 73 3.89 2.76 1.22
N GLY A 74 5.18 3.00 1.34
CA GLY A 74 5.95 3.65 0.30
C GLY A 74 6.87 2.68 -0.45
N ARG A 75 7.86 3.22 -1.11
CA ARG A 75 8.84 2.49 -1.90
C ARG A 75 9.51 1.38 -1.09
N HIS A 76 9.72 0.25 -1.70
CA HIS A 76 10.51 -0.84 -1.15
C HIS A 76 11.98 -0.45 -1.05
N LEU A 77 12.64 -0.98 -0.03
CA LEU A 77 14.08 -0.84 0.21
C LEU A 77 14.66 -2.22 0.49
N LEU A 78 15.73 -2.56 -0.21
CA LEU A 78 16.56 -3.71 0.11
C LEU A 78 17.64 -3.29 1.09
N ASN A 79 17.65 -3.92 2.25
CA ASN A 79 18.58 -3.58 3.32
C ASN A 79 19.92 -4.31 3.18
N ARG A 80 20.98 -3.64 3.63
CA ARG A 80 22.31 -4.21 3.82
C ARG A 80 22.55 -4.45 5.31
N HIS A 81 23.51 -5.29 5.61
CA HIS A 81 24.09 -5.43 6.94
C HIS A 81 25.08 -4.27 7.20
N ASP A 82 25.43 -4.06 8.46
CA ASP A 82 26.40 -3.02 8.86
C ASP A 82 27.80 -3.23 8.25
N ASN A 83 28.11 -4.45 7.84
CA ASN A 83 29.33 -4.81 7.12
C ASN A 83 29.26 -4.55 5.60
N GLY A 84 28.17 -3.99 5.10
CA GLY A 84 27.93 -3.70 3.67
C GLY A 84 27.38 -4.86 2.85
N LEU A 85 27.34 -6.08 3.39
CA LEU A 85 26.77 -7.25 2.68
C LEU A 85 25.24 -7.12 2.54
N GLU A 86 24.71 -7.67 1.46
CA GLU A 86 23.27 -7.66 1.22
C GLU A 86 22.57 -8.66 2.14
N LYS A 87 21.42 -8.27 2.71
CA LYS A 87 20.58 -9.19 3.51
C LYS A 87 19.80 -10.16 2.65
N CYS A 88 19.63 -9.88 1.36
CA CYS A 88 18.87 -10.72 0.45
C CYS A 88 19.70 -11.95 0.05
N ILE A 89 19.11 -13.13 0.26
CA ILE A 89 19.71 -14.42 -0.08
C ILE A 89 19.11 -15.06 -1.34
N GLY A 90 18.30 -14.31 -2.11
CA GLY A 90 17.71 -14.82 -3.35
C GLY A 90 16.78 -16.03 -3.18
N CYS A 91 16.03 -16.11 -2.06
CA CYS A 91 15.17 -17.26 -1.77
C CYS A 91 13.82 -17.26 -2.51
N GLU A 92 13.50 -16.18 -3.25
CA GLU A 92 12.28 -16.03 -4.07
C GLU A 92 10.95 -16.02 -3.30
N LEU A 93 10.94 -16.18 -1.97
CA LEU A 93 9.71 -16.22 -1.18
C LEU A 93 8.85 -14.95 -1.31
N CYS A 94 9.47 -13.80 -1.51
CA CYS A 94 8.77 -12.54 -1.75
C CYS A 94 8.03 -12.53 -3.09
N ALA A 95 8.58 -13.18 -4.13
CA ALA A 95 7.93 -13.34 -5.42
C ALA A 95 6.73 -14.28 -5.31
N PHE A 96 6.88 -15.42 -4.63
CA PHE A 96 5.78 -16.37 -4.39
C PHE A 96 4.65 -15.76 -3.54
N ALA A 97 4.97 -14.90 -2.58
CA ALA A 97 3.98 -14.24 -1.74
C ALA A 97 3.26 -13.07 -2.43
N CYS A 98 3.72 -12.63 -3.59
CA CYS A 98 3.19 -11.48 -4.28
C CYS A 98 1.88 -11.81 -5.03
N PRO A 99 0.71 -11.28 -4.61
CA PRO A 99 -0.56 -11.58 -5.26
C PRO A 99 -0.70 -10.93 -6.65
N ALA A 100 0.15 -9.93 -6.94
CA ALA A 100 0.11 -9.17 -8.19
C ALA A 100 1.21 -9.59 -9.18
N ASP A 101 2.02 -10.59 -8.82
CA ASP A 101 3.15 -11.07 -9.64
C ASP A 101 4.05 -9.90 -10.09
N ALA A 102 4.38 -9.02 -9.14
CA ALA A 102 5.11 -7.79 -9.39
C ALA A 102 6.62 -7.92 -9.16
N ILE A 103 7.07 -9.02 -8.55
CA ILE A 103 8.45 -9.21 -8.12
C ILE A 103 9.10 -10.31 -8.95
N TRP A 104 10.26 -10.00 -9.51
CA TRP A 104 11.14 -10.95 -10.17
C TRP A 104 12.42 -11.09 -9.36
N VAL A 105 12.81 -12.31 -9.04
CA VAL A 105 14.04 -12.61 -8.31
C VAL A 105 14.73 -13.79 -8.97
N GLU A 106 16.03 -13.66 -9.20
CA GLU A 106 16.89 -14.74 -9.63
C GLU A 106 18.01 -14.90 -8.60
N GLY A 107 18.08 -16.07 -7.98
CA GLY A 107 19.11 -16.39 -7.00
C GLY A 107 20.30 -17.10 -7.63
N GLU A 108 21.52 -16.75 -7.19
CA GLU A 108 22.78 -17.39 -7.60
C GLU A 108 23.58 -17.80 -6.38
N ASP A 109 24.47 -18.77 -6.55
CA ASP A 109 25.35 -19.23 -5.48
C ASP A 109 26.43 -18.19 -5.19
N ASN A 110 26.73 -17.98 -3.93
CA ASN A 110 27.65 -16.96 -3.48
C ASN A 110 29.10 -17.42 -3.62
N ASP A 111 29.96 -16.56 -4.12
CA ASP A 111 31.39 -16.85 -4.21
C ASP A 111 32.02 -16.77 -2.81
N PRO A 112 32.69 -17.85 -2.34
CA PRO A 112 33.34 -17.84 -1.03
C PRO A 112 34.46 -16.79 -0.89
N GLU A 113 35.13 -16.41 -1.98
CA GLU A 113 36.20 -15.44 -1.97
C GLU A 113 35.69 -13.99 -1.97
N HIS A 114 34.54 -13.75 -2.58
CA HIS A 114 33.93 -12.44 -2.70
C HIS A 114 32.44 -12.48 -2.35
N PRO A 115 32.09 -12.70 -1.09
CA PRO A 115 30.69 -12.87 -0.69
C PRO A 115 29.89 -11.58 -0.85
N VAL A 116 28.76 -11.67 -1.54
CA VAL A 116 27.78 -10.58 -1.68
C VAL A 116 26.79 -10.57 -0.52
N SER A 117 26.43 -11.75 -0.04
CA SER A 117 25.55 -11.95 1.13
C SER A 117 26.24 -12.84 2.17
N PRO A 118 25.79 -12.84 3.43
CA PRO A 118 26.34 -13.75 4.45
C PRO A 118 25.93 -15.21 4.29
N GLY A 119 25.03 -15.51 3.36
CA GLY A 119 24.54 -16.86 3.07
C GLY A 119 25.28 -17.54 1.92
N GLU A 120 24.91 -18.78 1.62
CA GLU A 120 25.43 -19.55 0.49
C GLU A 120 24.90 -19.02 -0.87
N ARG A 121 23.83 -18.24 -0.85
CA ARG A 121 23.18 -17.69 -2.04
C ARG A 121 22.93 -16.19 -1.89
N PHE A 122 22.82 -15.49 -3.00
CA PHE A 122 22.43 -14.08 -3.08
C PHE A 122 21.44 -13.86 -4.23
N ALA A 123 20.75 -12.72 -4.23
CA ALA A 123 19.94 -12.34 -5.38
C ALA A 123 20.86 -11.74 -6.46
N LYS A 124 21.01 -12.45 -7.58
CA LYS A 124 21.71 -11.95 -8.76
C LYS A 124 20.92 -10.80 -9.37
N ASP A 125 19.67 -11.10 -9.74
CA ASP A 125 18.72 -10.14 -10.25
C ASP A 125 17.54 -10.00 -9.30
N TYR A 126 17.11 -8.76 -9.10
CA TYR A 126 15.95 -8.42 -8.29
C TYR A 126 15.24 -7.23 -8.93
N GLN A 127 13.97 -7.40 -9.24
CA GLN A 127 13.17 -6.35 -9.87
C GLN A 127 11.78 -6.29 -9.25
N ILE A 128 11.26 -5.07 -9.10
CA ILE A 128 9.87 -4.81 -8.71
C ILE A 128 9.21 -3.95 -9.77
N ASN A 129 8.13 -4.46 -10.35
CA ASN A 129 7.30 -3.70 -11.27
C ASN A 129 6.23 -2.92 -10.49
N TYR A 130 6.42 -1.61 -10.34
CA TYR A 130 5.50 -0.75 -9.60
C TYR A 130 4.17 -0.50 -10.30
N LEU A 131 4.06 -0.78 -11.61
CA LEU A 131 2.78 -0.73 -12.30
C LEU A 131 1.87 -1.93 -11.95
N ARG A 132 2.44 -3.01 -11.42
CA ARG A 132 1.70 -4.18 -10.94
C ARG A 132 1.57 -4.19 -9.41
N CYS A 133 2.52 -3.61 -8.70
CA CYS A 133 2.57 -3.63 -7.25
C CYS A 133 1.37 -2.89 -6.64
N ILE A 134 0.67 -3.56 -5.73
CA ILE A 134 -0.47 -3.00 -4.99
C ILE A 134 -0.10 -2.52 -3.59
N MET A 135 1.18 -2.47 -3.25
CA MET A 135 1.71 -1.99 -1.95
C MET A 135 1.14 -2.73 -0.73
N CYS A 136 0.79 -4.00 -0.86
CA CYS A 136 0.15 -4.78 0.21
C CYS A 136 1.09 -5.21 1.35
N GLY A 137 2.41 -5.19 1.13
CA GLY A 137 3.42 -5.56 2.13
C GLY A 137 3.62 -7.05 2.38
N LEU A 138 2.89 -7.96 1.72
CA LEU A 138 3.03 -9.41 1.92
C LEU A 138 4.44 -9.92 1.61
N CYS A 139 5.13 -9.29 0.68
CA CYS A 139 6.52 -9.62 0.35
C CYS A 139 7.49 -9.31 1.51
N VAL A 140 7.20 -8.30 2.31
CA VAL A 140 7.99 -7.95 3.51
C VAL A 140 7.76 -8.98 4.60
N GLU A 141 6.51 -9.39 4.82
CA GLU A 141 6.14 -10.43 5.79
C GLU A 141 6.74 -11.79 5.43
N ALA A 142 6.80 -12.12 4.13
CA ALA A 142 7.38 -13.38 3.65
C ALA A 142 8.91 -13.42 3.69
N CYS A 143 9.59 -12.29 3.89
CA CYS A 143 11.04 -12.22 3.84
C CYS A 143 11.70 -12.76 5.13
N PRO A 144 12.39 -13.92 5.11
CA PRO A 144 12.96 -14.53 6.32
C PRO A 144 14.14 -13.74 6.89
N THR A 145 14.91 -13.07 6.04
CA THR A 145 16.09 -12.28 6.43
C THR A 145 15.77 -10.83 6.74
N ARG A 146 14.51 -10.40 6.57
CA ARG A 146 14.11 -9.00 6.66
C ARG A 146 14.95 -8.08 5.76
N ALA A 147 15.35 -8.62 4.61
CA ALA A 147 16.07 -7.86 3.60
C ALA A 147 15.18 -6.80 2.96
N LEU A 148 13.90 -7.10 2.78
CA LEU A 148 12.95 -6.20 2.15
C LEU A 148 12.14 -5.46 3.22
N THR A 149 12.04 -4.15 3.08
CA THR A 149 11.22 -3.27 3.93
C THR A 149 10.48 -2.26 3.08
N LEU A 150 9.37 -1.75 3.60
CA LEU A 150 8.66 -0.61 3.02
C LEU A 150 9.11 0.67 3.75
N THR A 151 9.28 1.73 2.99
CA THR A 151 9.65 3.04 3.51
C THR A 151 8.44 3.97 3.58
N SER A 152 8.61 5.15 4.11
CA SER A 152 7.59 6.21 4.08
C SER A 152 7.61 7.05 2.80
N ALA A 153 8.52 6.77 1.86
CA ALA A 153 8.59 7.48 0.59
C ALA A 153 7.48 7.01 -0.36
N TYR A 154 6.35 7.67 -0.30
CA TYR A 154 5.17 7.35 -1.10
C TYR A 154 5.08 8.15 -2.40
N GLU A 155 5.85 9.23 -2.51
CA GLU A 155 5.88 10.07 -3.70
C GLU A 155 6.72 9.40 -4.78
N MET A 156 6.06 8.66 -5.66
CA MET A 156 6.68 8.00 -6.81
C MET A 156 5.94 8.38 -8.06
N SER A 157 6.66 8.95 -9.02
CA SER A 157 6.13 9.24 -10.35
C SER A 157 7.09 8.70 -11.40
N PHE A 158 6.54 8.12 -12.44
CA PHE A 158 7.30 7.52 -13.53
C PHE A 158 6.82 8.10 -14.85
N THR A 159 7.75 8.40 -15.75
CA THR A 159 7.43 8.95 -17.08
C THR A 159 7.32 7.84 -18.13
N SER A 160 7.96 6.69 -17.88
CA SER A 160 7.95 5.53 -18.77
C SER A 160 7.66 4.23 -17.99
N ARG A 161 7.34 3.16 -18.73
CA ARG A 161 7.08 1.84 -18.12
C ARG A 161 8.38 1.19 -17.62
N GLU A 162 9.46 1.43 -18.31
CA GLU A 162 10.78 0.91 -17.98
C GLU A 162 11.28 1.51 -16.66
N GLU A 163 11.06 2.81 -16.47
CA GLU A 163 11.40 3.51 -15.24
C GLU A 163 10.60 3.01 -14.03
N ALA A 164 9.39 2.51 -14.25
CA ALA A 164 8.56 1.94 -13.20
C ALA A 164 8.99 0.52 -12.78
N ILE A 165 9.98 -0.08 -13.42
CA ILE A 165 10.60 -1.34 -13.02
C ILE A 165 11.88 -1.01 -12.28
N LEU A 166 11.83 -1.01 -10.96
CA LEU A 166 13.02 -0.75 -10.15
C LEU A 166 13.91 -1.99 -10.09
N THR A 167 15.18 -1.79 -10.41
CA THR A 167 16.23 -2.81 -10.35
C THR A 167 16.76 -2.97 -8.93
N LYS A 168 17.53 -4.03 -8.71
CA LYS A 168 18.20 -4.34 -7.44
C LYS A 168 19.01 -3.16 -6.91
N GLU A 169 19.82 -2.53 -7.77
CA GLU A 169 20.68 -1.41 -7.40
C GLU A 169 19.87 -0.22 -6.88
N GLN A 170 18.84 0.14 -7.62
CA GLN A 170 17.93 1.21 -7.21
C GLN A 170 17.20 0.89 -5.90
N LEU A 171 16.86 -0.38 -5.65
CA LEU A 171 16.20 -0.79 -4.41
C LEU A 171 17.14 -0.86 -3.21
N LEU A 172 18.45 -0.98 -3.43
CA LEU A 172 19.49 -0.92 -2.39
C LEU A 172 19.82 0.51 -1.97
N GLU A 173 19.47 1.48 -2.80
CA GLU A 173 19.62 2.90 -2.48
C GLU A 173 18.44 3.40 -1.63
N PRO A 174 18.72 4.15 -0.55
CA PRO A 174 17.63 4.73 0.22
C PRO A 174 16.83 5.71 -0.66
N PRO A 175 15.50 5.76 -0.51
CA PRO A 175 14.69 6.70 -1.25
C PRO A 175 15.03 8.13 -0.85
N LEU A 176 14.85 9.05 -1.78
CA LEU A 176 14.98 10.47 -1.51
C LEU A 176 14.01 10.90 -0.39
N PRO A 177 14.38 11.84 0.46
CA PRO A 177 13.47 12.39 1.46
C PRO A 177 12.25 13.02 0.78
N LEU A 178 11.12 12.99 1.47
CA LEU A 178 9.86 13.55 0.98
C LEU A 178 10.03 15.03 0.60
N GLY A 179 9.49 15.41 -0.55
CA GLY A 179 9.58 16.77 -1.08
C GLY A 179 10.85 17.10 -1.85
N THR A 180 11.78 16.15 -2.00
CA THR A 180 12.96 16.35 -2.84
C THR A 180 12.65 15.93 -4.27
N ALA A 181 12.63 16.88 -5.20
CA ALA A 181 12.50 16.55 -6.62
C ALA A 181 13.76 15.81 -7.10
N PRO A 182 13.62 14.76 -7.94
CA PRO A 182 14.76 14.09 -8.56
C PRO A 182 15.53 15.12 -9.41
N GLY A 183 16.81 15.32 -9.12
CA GLY A 183 17.67 16.24 -9.86
C GLY A 183 18.07 17.53 -9.15
N THR A 184 17.61 17.80 -7.92
CA THR A 184 18.16 18.86 -7.06
C THR A 184 19.31 18.29 -6.24
N GLU A 185 20.41 17.96 -6.90
CA GLU A 185 21.68 17.80 -6.22
C GLU A 185 22.13 19.20 -5.81
N GLU A 186 22.15 19.45 -4.52
CA GLU A 186 22.74 20.68 -3.99
C GLU A 186 24.26 20.66 -4.29
N GLY A 187 24.67 21.54 -5.22
CA GLY A 187 26.05 21.77 -5.60
C GLY A 187 26.81 22.56 -4.54
#